data_c54658113f3b0073847ac07bc1dfacb8
#
_entry.id   c54658113f3b0073847ac07bc1dfacb8
#
_cell.length_a   1.000
_cell.length_b   1.000
_cell.length_c   1.000
_cell.angle_alpha   90.00
_cell.angle_beta   90.00
_cell.angle_gamma   90.00
#
_symmetry.space_group_name_H-M   'P 1'
#
loop_
_entity.id
_entity.type
_entity.pdbx_description
1 polymer ?
#
loop_
_entity_poly.entity_id
_entity_poly.type
_entity_poly.pdbx_seq_one_letter_code
_entity_poly.pdbx_strand_id
1 'polypeptide(L)'
;VARYLVGPYNNSWNFMDAVEKAQDGDTIEFENGYVFQWPTNKVIEIDKSLHFVGHVVSNPNGNGRMFNNTIEASFRFVEGVQVTFEDLWFKVGGNYTTLILWNESDVTCKQVYFEIATPTNSEFFIYMDTHSKMTLEGVGMKVPEKHQSAIGMSASELSIRNSTIFSKIKLNEGSKLTLENVHIEKFGNNTIHAKDSEVITKNSTITGGDLEKDFPPVWLRNVIWESENCKIELPTGTGICLDNNVQFNSDSDRMTSINSFNSMIRAHQATFTEFLCVYEESFASLTG
;
A
#
# COMPACT_ATOMS: atom_id res chain seq x y z
N VAL A 1 -24.44 -13.23 13.97
CA VAL A 1 -23.67 -12.06 13.53
C VAL A 1 -24.48 -10.81 13.81
N ALA A 2 -23.99 -9.96 14.69
CA ALA A 2 -24.65 -8.70 15.05
C ALA A 2 -24.16 -7.54 14.16
N ARG A 3 -24.98 -6.50 14.08
CA ARG A 3 -24.68 -5.26 13.36
C ARG A 3 -24.90 -4.08 14.31
N TYR A 4 -23.88 -3.27 14.48
CA TYR A 4 -23.90 -2.10 15.37
C TYR A 4 -23.85 -0.84 14.50
N LEU A 5 -24.91 -0.05 14.57
CA LEU A 5 -24.95 1.25 13.90
C LEU A 5 -24.29 2.28 14.80
N VAL A 6 -23.16 2.85 14.36
CA VAL A 6 -22.41 3.86 15.12
C VAL A 6 -22.60 5.26 14.56
N GLY A 7 -22.73 6.22 15.45
CA GLY A 7 -22.96 7.59 15.05
C GLY A 7 -23.16 8.53 16.22
N PRO A 8 -23.49 9.80 15.95
CA PRO A 8 -23.63 10.82 16.99
C PRO A 8 -25.03 10.89 17.60
N TYR A 9 -25.99 10.09 17.14
CA TYR A 9 -27.39 10.18 17.55
C TYR A 9 -27.68 9.34 18.78
N ASN A 10 -28.76 9.68 19.50
CA ASN A 10 -29.14 9.02 20.75
C ASN A 10 -29.50 7.53 20.59
N ASN A 11 -29.93 7.12 19.41
CA ASN A 11 -30.24 5.73 19.09
C ASN A 11 -29.09 4.96 18.43
N SER A 12 -27.94 5.61 18.29
CA SER A 12 -26.75 5.03 17.74
C SER A 12 -25.83 4.56 18.85
N TRP A 13 -24.96 3.59 18.52
CA TRP A 13 -23.85 3.23 19.38
C TRP A 13 -22.74 4.26 19.32
N ASN A 14 -22.09 4.51 20.45
CA ASN A 14 -20.75 5.09 20.44
C ASN A 14 -19.78 4.11 19.80
N PHE A 15 -18.85 4.59 18.98
CA PHE A 15 -17.91 3.72 18.25
C PHE A 15 -17.13 2.78 19.18
N MET A 16 -16.52 3.31 20.23
CA MET A 16 -15.72 2.50 21.15
C MET A 16 -16.56 1.49 21.93
N ASP A 17 -17.78 1.85 22.33
CA ASP A 17 -18.70 0.94 23.01
C ASP A 17 -19.15 -0.19 22.07
N ALA A 18 -19.40 0.11 20.80
CA ALA A 18 -19.74 -0.89 19.80
C ALA A 18 -18.59 -1.87 19.57
N VAL A 19 -17.37 -1.37 19.44
CA VAL A 19 -16.18 -2.23 19.27
C VAL A 19 -15.98 -3.13 20.49
N GLU A 20 -16.17 -2.60 21.68
CA GLU A 20 -16.06 -3.38 22.93
C GLU A 20 -17.13 -4.46 23.01
N LYS A 21 -18.36 -4.12 22.65
CA LYS A 21 -19.51 -5.04 22.71
C LYS A 21 -19.47 -6.10 21.62
N ALA A 22 -18.96 -5.79 20.45
CA ALA A 22 -18.97 -6.65 19.28
C ALA A 22 -18.15 -7.93 19.52
N GLN A 23 -18.53 -8.98 18.82
CA GLN A 23 -17.87 -10.28 18.81
C GLN A 23 -17.32 -10.57 17.41
N ASP A 24 -16.50 -11.61 17.30
CA ASP A 24 -15.94 -12.02 16.02
C ASP A 24 -17.03 -12.24 14.98
N GLY A 25 -16.82 -11.64 13.80
CA GLY A 25 -17.75 -11.69 12.68
C GLY A 25 -18.79 -10.57 12.66
N ASP A 26 -18.87 -9.75 13.68
CA ASP A 26 -19.84 -8.65 13.74
C ASP A 26 -19.44 -7.48 12.84
N THR A 27 -20.44 -6.69 12.49
CA THR A 27 -20.31 -5.51 11.63
C THR A 27 -20.52 -4.23 12.44
N ILE A 28 -19.60 -3.29 12.28
CA ILE A 28 -19.71 -1.92 12.75
C ILE A 28 -20.06 -1.04 11.54
N GLU A 29 -21.29 -0.59 11.46
CA GLU A 29 -21.80 0.26 10.37
C GLU A 29 -21.84 1.71 10.80
N PHE A 30 -21.30 2.59 9.96
CA PHE A 30 -21.33 4.03 10.21
C PHE A 30 -22.64 4.62 9.71
N GLU A 31 -23.27 5.46 10.52
CA GLU A 31 -24.37 6.28 10.04
C GLU A 31 -23.90 7.28 8.99
N ASN A 32 -24.79 7.65 8.09
CA ASN A 32 -24.52 8.63 7.06
C ASN A 32 -23.92 9.93 7.65
N GLY A 33 -22.81 10.36 7.09
CA GLY A 33 -22.13 11.57 7.49
C GLY A 33 -21.31 11.48 8.78
N TYR A 34 -21.32 10.32 9.44
CA TYR A 34 -20.57 10.18 10.69
C TYR A 34 -19.07 10.22 10.46
N VAL A 35 -18.39 11.06 11.25
CA VAL A 35 -16.93 11.16 11.31
C VAL A 35 -16.49 10.66 12.68
N PHE A 36 -15.70 9.59 12.70
CA PHE A 36 -15.10 9.09 13.92
C PHE A 36 -13.72 9.71 14.10
N GLN A 37 -13.51 10.36 15.24
CA GLN A 37 -12.23 10.96 15.64
C GLN A 37 -11.77 10.39 16.97
N TRP A 38 -10.49 10.05 17.04
CA TRP A 38 -9.84 9.60 18.26
C TRP A 38 -8.53 10.35 18.45
N PRO A 39 -8.10 10.61 19.69
CA PRO A 39 -6.86 11.34 19.92
C PRO A 39 -5.65 10.76 19.18
N THR A 40 -4.87 11.61 18.51
CA THR A 40 -3.74 11.20 17.67
C THR A 40 -2.57 10.57 18.45
N ASN A 41 -2.57 10.70 19.78
CA ASN A 41 -1.56 10.10 20.66
C ASN A 41 -2.01 8.76 21.27
N LYS A 42 -3.11 8.21 20.81
CA LYS A 42 -3.65 6.93 21.28
C LYS A 42 -3.94 6.01 20.12
N VAL A 43 -3.54 4.76 20.26
CA VAL A 43 -3.82 3.71 19.26
C VAL A 43 -4.96 2.84 19.79
N ILE A 44 -5.95 2.58 18.94
CA ILE A 44 -7.05 1.68 19.24
C ILE A 44 -6.61 0.26 18.89
N GLU A 45 -6.61 -0.63 19.88
CA GLU A 45 -6.30 -2.04 19.66
C GLU A 45 -7.55 -2.80 19.24
N ILE A 46 -7.47 -3.50 18.11
CA ILE A 46 -8.54 -4.38 17.62
C ILE A 46 -8.08 -5.82 17.83
N ASP A 47 -8.75 -6.50 18.74
CA ASP A 47 -8.48 -7.89 19.13
C ASP A 47 -9.58 -8.86 18.71
N LYS A 48 -10.48 -8.41 17.86
CA LYS A 48 -11.60 -9.18 17.33
C LYS A 48 -11.68 -9.04 15.82
N SER A 49 -12.23 -10.06 15.18
CA SER A 49 -12.49 -10.04 13.73
C SER A 49 -13.76 -9.25 13.45
N LEU A 50 -13.62 -8.04 12.97
CA LEU A 50 -14.72 -7.09 12.75
C LEU A 50 -14.77 -6.61 11.32
N HIS A 51 -15.96 -6.22 10.89
CA HIS A 51 -16.21 -5.62 9.59
C HIS A 51 -16.71 -4.18 9.79
N PHE A 52 -15.90 -3.20 9.38
CA PHE A 52 -16.26 -1.78 9.45
C PHE A 52 -16.74 -1.31 8.08
N VAL A 53 -17.96 -0.76 8.05
CA VAL A 53 -18.61 -0.36 6.79
C VAL A 53 -19.10 1.08 6.87
N GLY A 54 -18.67 1.88 5.91
CA GLY A 54 -19.19 3.22 5.71
C GLY A 54 -20.18 3.30 4.55
N HIS A 55 -20.44 4.49 4.11
CA HIS A 55 -21.33 4.78 2.98
C HIS A 55 -20.60 5.58 1.92
N VAL A 56 -20.90 5.28 0.68
CA VAL A 56 -20.45 6.01 -0.49
C VAL A 56 -21.68 6.49 -1.23
N VAL A 57 -21.71 7.78 -1.56
CA VAL A 57 -22.78 8.36 -2.38
C VAL A 57 -22.27 8.60 -3.80
N SER A 58 -23.13 8.38 -4.79
CA SER A 58 -22.81 8.70 -6.17
C SER A 58 -22.71 10.21 -6.34
N ASN A 59 -21.64 10.68 -6.99
CA ASN A 59 -21.55 12.09 -7.37
C ASN A 59 -22.62 12.38 -8.43
N PRO A 60 -23.52 13.35 -8.20
CA PRO A 60 -24.55 13.70 -9.16
C PRO A 60 -23.99 14.19 -10.51
N ASN A 61 -22.72 14.60 -10.57
CA ASN A 61 -22.03 14.96 -11.81
C ASN A 61 -21.37 13.79 -12.53
N GLY A 62 -21.57 12.56 -12.08
CA GLY A 62 -21.12 11.34 -12.73
C GLY A 62 -19.63 11.02 -12.60
N ASN A 63 -18.85 11.82 -11.89
CA ASN A 63 -17.41 11.67 -11.75
C ASN A 63 -17.02 11.14 -10.37
N GLY A 64 -16.97 9.79 -10.22
CA GLY A 64 -16.42 9.14 -9.05
C GLY A 64 -17.40 8.99 -7.88
N ARG A 65 -16.90 8.35 -6.84
CA ARG A 65 -17.64 8.09 -5.59
C ARG A 65 -17.26 9.14 -4.55
N MET A 66 -18.23 9.57 -3.76
CA MET A 66 -18.01 10.44 -2.62
C MET A 66 -18.18 9.63 -1.33
N PHE A 67 -17.12 9.60 -0.53
CA PHE A 67 -17.17 8.95 0.78
C PHE A 67 -17.91 9.82 1.78
N ASN A 68 -18.86 9.21 2.48
CA ASN A 68 -19.70 9.92 3.43
C ASN A 68 -19.28 9.70 4.88
N ASN A 69 -18.32 8.83 5.11
CA ASN A 69 -17.82 8.51 6.44
C ASN A 69 -16.30 8.60 6.49
N THR A 70 -15.79 9.18 7.55
CA THR A 70 -14.37 9.40 7.76
C THR A 70 -13.92 8.80 9.09
N ILE A 71 -12.72 8.25 9.09
CA ILE A 71 -12.03 7.78 10.29
C ILE A 71 -10.74 8.60 10.48
N GLU A 72 -10.62 9.27 11.61
CA GLU A 72 -9.42 9.97 12.05
C GLU A 72 -8.88 9.28 13.31
N ALA A 73 -8.28 8.10 13.15
CA ALA A 73 -7.80 7.29 14.24
C ALA A 73 -6.70 6.35 13.77
N SER A 74 -5.90 5.86 14.71
CA SER A 74 -4.88 4.84 14.47
C SER A 74 -5.31 3.52 15.12
N PHE A 75 -5.11 2.42 14.40
CA PHE A 75 -5.51 1.07 14.82
C PHE A 75 -4.31 0.14 14.84
N ARG A 76 -4.28 -0.75 15.82
CA ARG A 76 -3.37 -1.89 15.88
C ARG A 76 -4.16 -3.18 15.91
N PHE A 77 -3.82 -4.10 15.03
CA PHE A 77 -4.50 -5.39 14.87
C PHE A 77 -3.60 -6.50 15.39
N VAL A 78 -4.14 -7.41 16.20
CA VAL A 78 -3.35 -8.41 16.94
C VAL A 78 -3.88 -9.83 16.74
N GLU A 79 -2.99 -10.80 16.93
CA GLU A 79 -3.27 -12.25 17.10
C GLU A 79 -4.30 -12.87 16.15
N GLY A 80 -4.02 -12.86 14.86
CA GLY A 80 -4.82 -13.60 13.89
C GLY A 80 -6.19 -13.03 13.60
N VAL A 81 -6.48 -11.80 14.00
CA VAL A 81 -7.77 -11.17 13.69
C VAL A 81 -7.91 -10.94 12.19
N GLN A 82 -9.14 -11.07 11.71
CA GLN A 82 -9.50 -10.76 10.32
C GLN A 82 -10.44 -9.55 10.32
N VAL A 83 -9.95 -8.41 9.83
CA VAL A 83 -10.69 -7.15 9.86
C VAL A 83 -10.85 -6.61 8.44
N THR A 84 -12.04 -6.11 8.16
CA THR A 84 -12.33 -5.47 6.87
C THR A 84 -12.81 -4.04 7.09
N PHE A 85 -12.28 -3.13 6.29
CA PHE A 85 -12.79 -1.76 6.15
C PHE A 85 -13.33 -1.59 4.75
N GLU A 86 -14.55 -1.08 4.64
CA GLU A 86 -15.22 -0.90 3.35
C GLU A 86 -15.95 0.45 3.27
N ASP A 87 -15.79 1.14 2.16
CA ASP A 87 -16.45 2.43 1.88
C ASP A 87 -16.15 3.51 2.92
N LEU A 88 -14.89 3.62 3.31
CA LEU A 88 -14.42 4.54 4.35
C LEU A 88 -13.27 5.41 3.86
N TRP A 89 -13.22 6.62 4.39
CA TRP A 89 -12.16 7.58 4.17
C TRP A 89 -11.32 7.70 5.45
N PHE A 90 -10.05 7.31 5.37
CA PHE A 90 -9.10 7.50 6.47
C PHE A 90 -8.36 8.81 6.31
N LYS A 91 -8.42 9.66 7.32
CA LYS A 91 -7.51 10.79 7.43
C LYS A 91 -6.30 10.38 8.25
N VAL A 92 -5.13 10.48 7.61
CA VAL A 92 -3.84 10.12 8.19
C VAL A 92 -3.17 11.39 8.69
N GLY A 93 -2.84 11.41 9.95
CA GLY A 93 -2.19 12.57 10.54
C GLY A 93 -1.58 12.27 11.90
N GLY A 94 -0.85 13.25 12.45
CA GLY A 94 -0.23 13.11 13.75
C GLY A 94 1.08 12.32 13.75
N ASN A 95 1.42 11.77 14.91
CA ASN A 95 2.73 11.15 15.17
C ASN A 95 2.70 9.62 15.10
N TYR A 96 1.58 9.01 14.77
CA TYR A 96 1.39 7.57 14.82
C TYR A 96 1.04 6.98 13.46
N THR A 97 1.44 5.73 13.27
CA THR A 97 1.01 4.93 12.14
C THR A 97 -0.50 4.68 12.21
N THR A 98 -1.20 4.86 11.10
CA THR A 98 -2.66 4.72 11.05
C THR A 98 -3.11 3.27 11.17
N LEU A 99 -2.48 2.35 10.43
CA LEU A 99 -2.79 0.93 10.51
C LEU A 99 -1.53 0.14 10.83
N ILE A 100 -1.54 -0.57 11.96
CA ILE A 100 -0.43 -1.41 12.42
C ILE A 100 -0.91 -2.85 12.49
N LEU A 101 -0.31 -3.73 11.69
CA LEU A 101 -0.68 -5.14 11.60
C LEU A 101 0.42 -6.01 12.23
N TRP A 102 0.05 -6.84 13.19
CA TRP A 102 0.96 -7.74 13.90
C TRP A 102 0.39 -9.16 14.00
N ASN A 103 1.27 -10.13 14.25
CA ASN A 103 0.93 -11.48 14.72
C ASN A 103 -0.18 -12.16 13.90
N GLU A 104 0.09 -12.35 12.61
CA GLU A 104 -0.84 -13.06 11.72
C GLU A 104 -2.19 -12.36 11.53
N SER A 105 -2.30 -11.08 11.87
CA SER A 105 -3.51 -10.31 11.55
C SER A 105 -3.68 -10.19 10.05
N ASP A 106 -4.93 -10.12 9.61
CA ASP A 106 -5.31 -10.03 8.20
C ASP A 106 -6.30 -8.88 8.03
N VAL A 107 -5.89 -7.82 7.36
CA VAL A 107 -6.72 -6.62 7.15
C VAL A 107 -6.99 -6.42 5.68
N THR A 108 -8.27 -6.27 5.34
CA THR A 108 -8.70 -5.97 3.98
C THR A 108 -9.34 -4.58 3.93
N CYS A 109 -8.88 -3.74 3.00
CA CYS A 109 -9.51 -2.46 2.70
C CYS A 109 -10.11 -2.53 1.31
N LYS A 110 -11.44 -2.35 1.23
CA LYS A 110 -12.19 -2.35 -0.03
C LYS A 110 -12.83 -0.97 -0.24
N GLN A 111 -12.58 -0.35 -1.39
CA GLN A 111 -13.13 0.98 -1.66
C GLN A 111 -12.84 1.93 -0.50
N VAL A 112 -11.58 2.04 -0.13
CA VAL A 112 -11.09 2.89 0.95
C VAL A 112 -10.24 4.00 0.34
N TYR A 113 -10.30 5.17 0.94
CA TYR A 113 -9.52 6.32 0.52
C TYR A 113 -8.63 6.79 1.68
N PHE A 114 -7.33 6.96 1.43
CA PHE A 114 -6.40 7.49 2.43
C PHE A 114 -6.04 8.93 2.07
N GLU A 115 -6.31 9.85 2.98
CA GLU A 115 -5.91 11.25 2.84
C GLU A 115 -4.81 11.56 3.85
N ILE A 116 -3.63 11.93 3.35
CA ILE A 116 -2.55 12.46 4.18
C ILE A 116 -2.72 13.97 4.24
N ALA A 117 -3.43 14.46 5.26
CA ALA A 117 -3.88 15.84 5.34
C ALA A 117 -2.77 16.81 5.78
N THR A 118 -1.80 16.34 6.55
CA THR A 118 -0.69 17.15 7.07
C THR A 118 0.60 16.36 7.03
N PRO A 119 1.77 17.01 7.00
CA PRO A 119 3.02 16.31 7.21
C PRO A 119 2.93 15.51 8.51
N THR A 120 3.04 14.19 8.42
CA THR A 120 3.07 13.35 9.60
C THR A 120 4.52 13.14 10.03
N ASN A 121 4.76 13.00 11.32
CA ASN A 121 6.08 12.64 11.84
C ASN A 121 6.29 11.12 11.83
N SER A 122 5.28 10.35 11.45
CA SER A 122 5.39 8.91 11.33
C SER A 122 6.02 8.53 9.97
N GLU A 123 7.02 7.66 10.00
CA GLU A 123 7.64 7.10 8.79
C GLU A 123 6.62 6.30 7.97
N PHE A 124 5.66 5.64 8.62
CA PHE A 124 4.69 4.79 7.98
C PHE A 124 3.26 5.16 8.34
N PHE A 125 2.35 5.20 7.35
CA PHE A 125 0.91 5.25 7.63
C PHE A 125 0.28 3.86 7.69
N ILE A 126 0.94 2.86 7.09
CA ILE A 126 0.65 1.43 7.24
C ILE A 126 1.96 0.73 7.56
N TYR A 127 1.97 -0.05 8.63
CA TYR A 127 3.11 -0.88 8.99
C TYR A 127 2.66 -2.31 9.28
N MET A 128 3.36 -3.28 8.70
CA MET A 128 3.02 -4.69 8.76
C MET A 128 4.22 -5.49 9.26
N ASP A 129 3.97 -6.40 10.20
CA ASP A 129 5.02 -7.22 10.80
C ASP A 129 4.49 -8.61 11.20
N THR A 130 5.39 -9.53 11.48
CA THR A 130 5.14 -10.84 12.10
C THR A 130 4.03 -11.62 11.39
N HIS A 131 4.26 -11.95 10.11
CA HIS A 131 3.37 -12.79 9.29
C HIS A 131 1.96 -12.22 9.12
N SER A 132 1.81 -10.91 9.20
CA SER A 132 0.54 -10.26 8.90
C SER A 132 0.28 -10.18 7.40
N LYS A 133 -0.98 -10.01 7.04
CA LYS A 133 -1.43 -9.89 5.64
C LYS A 133 -2.32 -8.68 5.47
N MET A 134 -2.22 -8.05 4.33
CA MET A 134 -3.12 -6.95 3.96
C MET A 134 -3.52 -7.07 2.49
N THR A 135 -4.78 -6.78 2.23
CA THR A 135 -5.32 -6.63 0.86
C THR A 135 -5.89 -5.23 0.71
N LEU A 136 -5.45 -4.52 -0.32
CA LEU A 136 -6.00 -3.24 -0.72
C LEU A 136 -6.68 -3.42 -2.08
N GLU A 137 -7.98 -3.22 -2.13
CA GLU A 137 -8.82 -3.37 -3.32
C GLU A 137 -9.59 -2.09 -3.58
N GLY A 138 -9.41 -1.50 -4.76
CA GLY A 138 -10.12 -0.27 -5.12
C GLY A 138 -9.76 0.91 -4.21
N VAL A 139 -8.50 1.01 -3.81
CA VAL A 139 -8.00 2.04 -2.89
C VAL A 139 -7.48 3.23 -3.67
N GLY A 140 -7.81 4.43 -3.21
CA GLY A 140 -7.26 5.68 -3.70
C GLY A 140 -6.60 6.48 -2.58
N MET A 141 -5.84 7.52 -2.96
CA MET A 141 -5.14 8.39 -2.02
C MET A 141 -5.22 9.84 -2.44
N LYS A 142 -5.25 10.72 -1.43
CA LYS A 142 -5.02 12.15 -1.60
C LYS A 142 -3.82 12.52 -0.71
N VAL A 143 -2.80 13.10 -1.34
CA VAL A 143 -1.54 13.41 -0.65
C VAL A 143 -1.13 14.86 -0.89
N PRO A 144 -0.44 15.51 0.06
CA PRO A 144 0.19 16.78 -0.21
C PRO A 144 1.34 16.60 -1.20
N GLU A 145 1.76 17.67 -1.85
CA GLU A 145 2.83 17.65 -2.86
C GLU A 145 4.11 16.95 -2.36
N LYS A 146 4.43 17.15 -1.08
CA LYS A 146 5.55 16.47 -0.43
C LYS A 146 5.09 15.82 0.87
N HIS A 147 5.22 14.51 0.94
CA HIS A 147 5.00 13.77 2.18
C HIS A 147 6.07 12.68 2.32
N GLN A 148 6.34 12.26 3.55
CA GLN A 148 7.36 11.26 3.85
C GLN A 148 6.77 9.94 4.33
N SER A 149 5.45 9.87 4.51
CA SER A 149 4.80 8.66 4.99
C SER A 149 4.78 7.55 3.94
N ALA A 150 5.00 6.33 4.37
CA ALA A 150 5.15 5.17 3.50
C ALA A 150 4.33 3.97 4.01
N ILE A 151 4.32 2.91 3.23
CA ILE A 151 3.90 1.58 3.67
C ILE A 151 5.15 0.78 3.97
N GLY A 152 5.30 0.30 5.20
CA GLY A 152 6.42 -0.52 5.62
C GLY A 152 6.01 -1.96 5.89
N MET A 153 6.87 -2.91 5.50
CA MET A 153 6.62 -4.33 5.63
C MET A 153 7.85 -5.05 6.16
N SER A 154 7.62 -5.91 7.14
CA SER A 154 8.61 -6.87 7.64
C SER A 154 7.92 -8.22 7.82
N ALA A 155 8.48 -9.29 7.27
CA ALA A 155 7.94 -10.64 7.39
C ALA A 155 6.42 -10.73 7.14
N SER A 156 5.91 -10.07 6.11
CA SER A 156 4.47 -9.92 5.87
C SER A 156 4.12 -9.93 4.37
N GLU A 157 2.83 -9.98 4.06
CA GLU A 157 2.33 -10.01 2.68
C GLU A 157 1.33 -8.89 2.42
N LEU A 158 1.54 -8.15 1.33
CA LEU A 158 0.64 -7.09 0.87
C LEU A 158 0.22 -7.37 -0.58
N SER A 159 -1.08 -7.43 -0.81
CA SER A 159 -1.67 -7.51 -2.16
C SER A 159 -2.47 -6.26 -2.43
N ILE A 160 -2.20 -5.61 -3.55
CA ILE A 160 -2.89 -4.40 -3.98
C ILE A 160 -3.47 -4.64 -5.36
N ARG A 161 -4.76 -4.36 -5.54
CA ARG A 161 -5.47 -4.50 -6.82
C ARG A 161 -6.35 -3.31 -7.12
N ASN A 162 -6.45 -2.96 -8.40
CA ASN A 162 -7.39 -1.94 -8.89
C ASN A 162 -7.30 -0.64 -8.10
N SER A 163 -6.08 -0.16 -7.86
CA SER A 163 -5.82 0.94 -6.93
C SER A 163 -4.85 1.96 -7.51
N THR A 164 -4.90 3.16 -6.96
CA THR A 164 -3.92 4.22 -7.20
C THR A 164 -3.28 4.59 -5.87
N ILE A 165 -1.97 4.39 -5.77
CA ILE A 165 -1.20 4.55 -4.54
C ILE A 165 -0.13 5.62 -4.74
N PHE A 166 -0.19 6.69 -3.95
CA PHE A 166 0.81 7.75 -3.93
C PHE A 166 1.70 7.63 -2.70
N SER A 167 2.41 6.52 -2.61
CA SER A 167 3.25 6.20 -1.46
C SER A 167 4.39 5.29 -1.85
N LYS A 168 5.50 5.41 -1.13
CA LYS A 168 6.57 4.42 -1.14
C LYS A 168 6.10 3.14 -0.45
N ILE A 169 6.54 1.99 -0.96
CA ILE A 169 6.45 0.70 -0.27
C ILE A 169 7.86 0.20 0.02
N LYS A 170 8.14 -0.05 1.30
CA LYS A 170 9.42 -0.57 1.76
C LYS A 170 9.23 -1.98 2.30
N LEU A 171 9.91 -2.94 1.70
CA LEU A 171 9.81 -4.36 2.04
C LEU A 171 11.13 -4.85 2.64
N ASN A 172 11.04 -5.61 3.74
CA ASN A 172 12.19 -6.27 4.35
C ASN A 172 11.81 -7.68 4.85
N GLU A 173 12.82 -8.47 5.14
CA GLU A 173 12.76 -9.69 5.98
C GLU A 173 11.72 -10.72 5.54
N GLY A 174 11.78 -11.14 4.29
CA GLY A 174 10.90 -12.18 3.80
C GLY A 174 9.48 -11.72 3.49
N SER A 175 9.31 -10.44 3.17
CA SER A 175 8.01 -9.89 2.77
C SER A 175 7.69 -10.20 1.31
N LYS A 176 6.40 -10.14 0.98
CA LYS A 176 5.90 -10.34 -0.38
C LYS A 176 4.92 -9.22 -0.76
N LEU A 177 5.18 -8.58 -1.89
CA LEU A 177 4.31 -7.56 -2.49
C LEU A 177 3.74 -8.09 -3.80
N THR A 178 2.42 -8.00 -3.96
CA THR A 178 1.74 -8.30 -5.23
C THR A 178 0.96 -7.06 -5.67
N LEU A 179 1.22 -6.60 -6.90
CA LEU A 179 0.47 -5.51 -7.55
C LEU A 179 -0.23 -6.05 -8.78
N GLU A 180 -1.52 -5.78 -8.91
CA GLU A 180 -2.31 -6.10 -10.10
C GLU A 180 -3.23 -4.94 -10.45
N ASN A 181 -3.08 -4.39 -11.65
CA ASN A 181 -3.83 -3.22 -12.10
C ASN A 181 -3.72 -2.04 -11.12
N VAL A 182 -2.48 -1.67 -10.80
CA VAL A 182 -2.17 -0.60 -9.85
C VAL A 182 -1.33 0.46 -10.52
N HIS A 183 -1.67 1.72 -10.26
CA HIS A 183 -0.77 2.84 -10.50
C HIS A 183 -0.13 3.21 -9.17
N ILE A 184 1.19 3.10 -9.07
CA ILE A 184 1.93 3.47 -7.87
C ILE A 184 3.01 4.48 -8.19
N GLU A 185 3.09 5.52 -7.37
CA GLU A 185 3.94 6.66 -7.61
C GLU A 185 4.43 7.27 -6.30
N LYS A 186 5.73 7.54 -6.22
CA LYS A 186 6.31 8.35 -5.14
C LYS A 186 7.51 9.12 -5.68
N PHE A 187 7.36 10.42 -5.86
CA PHE A 187 8.46 11.31 -6.22
C PHE A 187 9.20 11.79 -4.97
N GLY A 188 10.49 12.04 -5.10
CA GLY A 188 11.36 12.45 -4.00
C GLY A 188 11.96 11.29 -3.20
N ASN A 189 11.67 10.04 -3.58
CA ASN A 189 12.17 8.82 -2.93
C ASN A 189 12.07 7.64 -3.91
N ASN A 190 12.51 6.45 -3.49
CA ASN A 190 12.14 5.23 -4.20
C ASN A 190 10.63 4.99 -4.04
N THR A 191 9.97 4.50 -5.07
CA THR A 191 8.58 4.06 -5.00
C THR A 191 8.50 2.65 -4.42
N ILE A 192 9.34 1.74 -4.90
CA ILE A 192 9.50 0.39 -4.32
C ILE A 192 10.95 0.23 -3.89
N HIS A 193 11.14 -0.01 -2.62
CA HIS A 193 12.42 -0.32 -2.03
C HIS A 193 12.31 -1.68 -1.32
N ALA A 194 12.85 -2.72 -1.92
CA ALA A 194 12.71 -4.07 -1.40
C ALA A 194 14.05 -4.71 -1.13
N LYS A 195 14.13 -5.42 0.00
CA LYS A 195 15.29 -6.17 0.43
C LYS A 195 14.83 -7.50 1.03
N ASP A 196 15.55 -8.58 0.69
CA ASP A 196 15.27 -9.92 1.22
C ASP A 196 13.80 -10.32 1.07
N SER A 197 13.22 -10.07 -0.10
CA SER A 197 11.77 -10.14 -0.31
C SER A 197 11.42 -10.66 -1.71
N GLU A 198 10.12 -10.77 -1.96
CA GLU A 198 9.56 -11.18 -3.25
C GLU A 198 8.59 -10.12 -3.74
N VAL A 199 8.61 -9.82 -5.04
CA VAL A 199 7.72 -8.85 -5.68
C VAL A 199 7.09 -9.48 -6.92
N ILE A 200 5.78 -9.35 -7.05
CA ILE A 200 5.02 -9.77 -8.23
C ILE A 200 4.23 -8.56 -8.72
N THR A 201 4.42 -8.19 -9.98
CA THR A 201 3.72 -7.04 -10.58
C THR A 201 3.08 -7.43 -11.89
N LYS A 202 1.83 -7.05 -12.08
CA LYS A 202 1.04 -7.37 -13.25
C LYS A 202 0.16 -6.19 -13.66
N ASN A 203 0.15 -5.86 -14.96
CA ASN A 203 -0.71 -4.82 -15.53
C ASN A 203 -0.65 -3.50 -14.74
N SER A 204 0.54 -3.11 -14.29
CA SER A 204 0.70 -1.97 -13.38
C SER A 204 1.66 -0.94 -13.94
N THR A 205 1.53 0.29 -13.42
CA THR A 205 2.44 1.39 -13.72
C THR A 205 3.16 1.80 -12.44
N ILE A 206 4.48 1.79 -12.49
CA ILE A 206 5.36 2.17 -11.39
C ILE A 206 6.20 3.36 -11.84
N THR A 207 6.08 4.48 -11.16
CA THR A 207 6.85 5.68 -11.46
C THR A 207 7.28 6.38 -10.17
N GLY A 208 8.15 7.35 -10.26
CA GLY A 208 8.65 8.10 -9.11
C GLY A 208 10.16 8.27 -9.14
N GLY A 209 10.77 8.28 -7.97
CA GLY A 209 12.21 8.47 -7.82
C GLY A 209 12.61 9.90 -7.53
N ASP A 210 13.90 10.12 -7.36
CA ASP A 210 14.49 11.43 -7.14
C ASP A 210 15.85 11.50 -7.86
N LEU A 211 15.90 12.31 -8.93
CA LEU A 211 17.11 12.47 -9.74
C LEU A 211 18.22 13.17 -8.99
N GLU A 212 17.91 14.17 -8.17
CA GLU A 212 18.92 14.94 -7.44
C GLU A 212 19.63 14.08 -6.39
N LYS A 213 18.91 13.11 -5.83
CA LYS A 213 19.45 12.19 -4.82
C LYS A 213 19.88 10.85 -5.39
N ASP A 214 19.78 10.67 -6.71
CA ASP A 214 20.07 9.41 -7.38
C ASP A 214 19.25 8.24 -6.84
N PHE A 215 17.96 8.47 -6.59
CA PHE A 215 17.02 7.43 -6.17
C PHE A 215 16.19 6.95 -7.37
N PRO A 216 16.41 5.70 -7.85
CA PRO A 216 15.52 5.12 -8.86
C PRO A 216 14.13 4.85 -8.25
N PRO A 217 13.06 4.82 -9.05
CA PRO A 217 11.74 4.42 -8.54
C PRO A 217 11.74 3.01 -7.97
N VAL A 218 12.52 2.09 -8.52
CA VAL A 218 12.62 0.71 -8.02
C VAL A 218 14.05 0.40 -7.66
N TRP A 219 14.28 0.05 -6.40
CA TRP A 219 15.57 -0.41 -5.90
C TRP A 219 15.39 -1.73 -5.17
N LEU A 220 16.14 -2.75 -5.59
CA LEU A 220 16.01 -4.12 -5.11
C LEU A 220 17.36 -4.71 -4.70
N ARG A 221 17.38 -5.44 -3.59
CA ARG A 221 18.51 -6.23 -3.14
C ARG A 221 18.03 -7.56 -2.57
N ASN A 222 18.63 -8.67 -3.02
CA ASN A 222 18.21 -10.02 -2.61
C ASN A 222 16.69 -10.22 -2.77
N VAL A 223 16.18 -10.00 -3.99
CA VAL A 223 14.76 -10.03 -4.33
C VAL A 223 14.55 -10.91 -5.56
N ILE A 224 13.46 -11.66 -5.55
CA ILE A 224 12.91 -12.27 -6.75
C ILE A 224 11.74 -11.41 -7.21
N TRP A 225 11.80 -10.91 -8.44
CA TRP A 225 10.77 -10.08 -9.03
C TRP A 225 10.22 -10.72 -10.30
N GLU A 226 8.93 -11.04 -10.30
CA GLU A 226 8.18 -11.51 -11.46
C GLU A 226 7.30 -10.36 -11.96
N SER A 227 7.46 -9.96 -13.22
CA SER A 227 6.72 -8.82 -13.79
C SER A 227 6.13 -9.16 -15.15
N GLU A 228 4.89 -8.75 -15.36
CA GLU A 228 4.15 -8.97 -16.61
C GLU A 228 3.34 -7.72 -16.97
N ASN A 229 3.52 -7.25 -18.20
CA ASN A 229 2.75 -6.15 -18.79
C ASN A 229 2.71 -4.90 -17.91
N CYS A 230 3.86 -4.51 -17.37
CA CYS A 230 4.01 -3.32 -16.53
C CYS A 230 4.77 -2.20 -17.25
N LYS A 231 4.52 -0.97 -16.83
CA LYS A 231 5.30 0.20 -17.23
C LYS A 231 6.07 0.69 -16.01
N ILE A 232 7.41 0.72 -16.12
CA ILE A 232 8.28 1.21 -15.06
C ILE A 232 9.04 2.40 -15.65
N GLU A 233 8.46 3.57 -15.49
CA GLU A 233 8.89 4.76 -16.20
C GLU A 233 9.40 5.84 -15.24
N LEU A 234 10.50 6.46 -15.65
CA LEU A 234 11.01 7.71 -15.09
C LEU A 234 11.01 8.78 -16.15
N PRO A 235 10.88 10.05 -15.78
CA PRO A 235 11.11 11.14 -16.71
C PRO A 235 12.52 11.13 -17.28
N THR A 236 13.53 10.81 -16.46
CA THR A 236 14.95 10.71 -16.83
C THR A 236 15.72 9.88 -15.81
N GLY A 237 16.85 9.27 -16.22
CA GLY A 237 17.76 8.58 -15.31
C GLY A 237 17.47 7.10 -15.13
N THR A 238 17.98 6.52 -14.03
CA THR A 238 17.84 5.09 -13.74
C THR A 238 16.46 4.76 -13.24
N GLY A 239 15.72 3.93 -13.99
CA GLY A 239 14.38 3.48 -13.61
C GLY A 239 14.38 2.37 -12.58
N ILE A 240 15.30 1.41 -12.77
CA ILE A 240 15.41 0.22 -11.92
C ILE A 240 16.87 0.01 -11.56
N CYS A 241 17.14 -0.19 -10.28
CA CYS A 241 18.42 -0.63 -9.78
C CYS A 241 18.28 -2.02 -9.17
N LEU A 242 18.97 -2.99 -9.77
CA LEU A 242 19.12 -4.34 -9.25
C LEU A 242 20.47 -4.40 -8.55
N ASP A 243 20.46 -4.26 -7.23
CA ASP A 243 21.64 -4.13 -6.41
C ASP A 243 21.93 -5.40 -5.62
N ASN A 244 22.60 -6.33 -6.27
CA ASN A 244 23.07 -7.58 -5.71
C ASN A 244 21.98 -8.65 -5.45
N ASN A 245 22.21 -9.82 -6.03
CA ASN A 245 21.41 -11.03 -5.86
C ASN A 245 19.92 -10.84 -6.16
N VAL A 246 19.61 -10.14 -7.24
CA VAL A 246 18.23 -9.98 -7.72
C VAL A 246 18.01 -10.89 -8.93
N GLN A 247 16.87 -11.56 -8.94
CA GLN A 247 16.36 -12.26 -10.12
C GLN A 247 15.15 -11.48 -10.64
N PHE A 248 15.29 -10.87 -11.80
CA PHE A 248 14.21 -10.14 -12.44
C PHE A 248 13.73 -10.89 -13.67
N ASN A 249 12.50 -11.40 -13.60
CA ASN A 249 11.83 -12.10 -14.69
C ASN A 249 10.73 -11.20 -15.24
N SER A 250 10.88 -10.76 -16.47
CA SER A 250 10.05 -9.76 -17.12
C SER A 250 9.39 -10.32 -18.37
N ASP A 251 8.10 -10.11 -18.51
CA ASP A 251 7.36 -10.43 -19.73
C ASP A 251 6.50 -9.24 -20.16
N SER A 252 6.74 -8.78 -21.39
CA SER A 252 5.97 -7.69 -22.01
C SER A 252 5.97 -6.38 -21.22
N ASP A 253 7.03 -6.10 -20.49
CA ASP A 253 7.19 -4.87 -19.73
C ASP A 253 7.81 -3.75 -20.58
N ARG A 254 7.47 -2.52 -20.25
CA ARG A 254 8.07 -1.31 -20.80
C ARG A 254 8.79 -0.57 -19.69
N MET A 255 10.09 -0.36 -19.87
CA MET A 255 10.96 0.21 -18.84
C MET A 255 11.79 1.33 -19.42
N THR A 256 12.08 2.36 -18.62
CA THR A 256 13.00 3.41 -19.04
C THR A 256 14.43 2.86 -19.08
N SER A 257 14.90 2.33 -17.98
CA SER A 257 16.28 1.84 -17.88
C SER A 257 16.47 0.90 -16.69
N ILE A 258 17.49 0.05 -16.80
CA ILE A 258 17.96 -0.81 -15.70
C ILE A 258 19.45 -0.64 -15.52
N ASN A 259 19.88 -0.47 -14.27
CA ASN A 259 21.26 -0.75 -13.85
C ASN A 259 21.27 -2.01 -13.02
N SER A 260 22.03 -3.01 -13.46
CA SER A 260 22.11 -4.33 -12.83
C SER A 260 23.51 -4.63 -12.32
N PHE A 261 23.60 -4.92 -11.03
CA PHE A 261 24.86 -5.30 -10.35
C PHE A 261 24.69 -6.67 -9.72
N ASN A 262 25.58 -7.61 -10.08
CA ASN A 262 25.59 -8.96 -9.54
C ASN A 262 24.18 -9.58 -9.48
N SER A 263 23.45 -9.49 -10.56
CA SER A 263 22.04 -9.87 -10.64
C SER A 263 21.72 -10.53 -11.98
N MET A 264 20.53 -11.14 -12.08
CA MET A 264 20.09 -11.85 -13.25
C MET A 264 18.80 -11.24 -13.81
N ILE A 265 18.81 -10.97 -15.10
CA ILE A 265 17.63 -10.49 -15.84
C ILE A 265 17.26 -11.55 -16.88
N ARG A 266 15.99 -11.93 -16.89
CA ARG A 266 15.39 -12.70 -17.97
C ARG A 266 14.18 -11.92 -18.46
N ALA A 267 14.25 -11.38 -19.67
CA ALA A 267 13.21 -10.52 -20.22
C ALA A 267 12.73 -11.07 -21.56
N HIS A 268 11.44 -11.25 -21.69
CA HIS A 268 10.76 -11.65 -22.91
C HIS A 268 9.85 -10.52 -23.39
N GLN A 269 10.00 -10.10 -24.67
CA GLN A 269 9.21 -9.00 -25.25
C GLN A 269 9.23 -7.72 -24.44
N ALA A 270 10.36 -7.42 -23.82
CA ALA A 270 10.55 -6.18 -23.04
C ALA A 270 10.99 -5.03 -23.94
N THR A 271 10.60 -3.83 -23.58
CA THR A 271 11.03 -2.58 -24.24
C THR A 271 11.77 -1.70 -23.25
N PHE A 272 12.99 -1.30 -23.64
CA PHE A 272 13.81 -0.33 -22.90
C PHE A 272 13.81 0.98 -23.69
N THR A 273 13.34 2.07 -23.10
CA THR A 273 13.23 3.36 -23.80
C THR A 273 14.53 4.15 -23.77
N GLU A 274 15.43 3.86 -22.83
CA GLU A 274 16.73 4.50 -22.72
C GLU A 274 17.88 3.48 -22.75
N PHE A 275 18.14 2.77 -21.64
CA PHE A 275 19.28 1.87 -21.57
C PHE A 275 19.07 0.66 -20.66
N LEU A 276 19.87 -0.36 -20.93
CA LEU A 276 20.11 -1.50 -20.05
C LEU A 276 21.61 -1.61 -19.80
N CYS A 277 22.04 -1.39 -18.57
CA CYS A 277 23.44 -1.54 -18.17
C CYS A 277 23.60 -2.74 -17.24
N VAL A 278 24.52 -3.61 -17.57
CA VAL A 278 24.79 -4.86 -16.87
C VAL A 278 26.22 -4.82 -16.36
N TYR A 279 26.41 -4.79 -15.06
CA TYR A 279 27.69 -4.67 -14.40
C TYR A 279 27.98 -5.88 -13.52
N GLU A 280 29.25 -6.08 -13.15
CA GLU A 280 29.70 -6.99 -12.08
C GLU A 280 28.94 -8.31 -12.00
N GLU A 281 29.41 -9.34 -12.67
CA GLU A 281 28.83 -10.68 -12.65
C GLU A 281 27.32 -10.75 -12.89
N SER A 282 26.76 -9.72 -13.49
CA SER A 282 25.36 -9.72 -13.90
C SER A 282 25.17 -10.47 -15.22
N PHE A 283 23.98 -11.03 -15.39
CA PHE A 283 23.58 -11.75 -16.58
C PHE A 283 22.24 -11.25 -17.08
N ALA A 284 22.13 -11.06 -18.39
CA ALA A 284 20.87 -10.69 -19.02
C ALA A 284 20.58 -11.59 -20.21
N SER A 285 19.39 -12.19 -20.22
CA SER A 285 18.86 -12.98 -21.33
C SER A 285 17.63 -12.27 -21.88
N LEU A 286 17.70 -11.86 -23.12
CA LEU A 286 16.66 -11.09 -23.78
C LEU A 286 16.09 -11.93 -24.94
N THR A 287 14.79 -12.10 -24.99
CA THR A 287 14.10 -12.85 -26.04
C THR A 287 12.89 -12.08 -26.58
N GLY A 288 12.52 -12.40 -27.82
CA GLY A 288 11.39 -11.75 -28.47
C GLY A 288 11.70 -10.40 -29.01
#